data_f35ecd6fa10476126dc6f6fb1f793b87
#
_entry.id   f35ecd6fa10476126dc6f6fb1f793b87
#
_cell.length_a   1.000
_cell.length_b   1.000
_cell.length_c   1.000
_cell.angle_alpha   90.00
_cell.angle_beta   90.00
_cell.angle_gamma   90.00
#
_symmetry.space_group_name_H-M   'P 1'
#
loop_
_entity.id
_entity.type
_entity.pdbx_description
1 polymer ?
#
loop_
_entity_poly.entity_id
_entity_poly.type
_entity_poly.pdbx_seq_one_letter_code
_entity_poly.pdbx_strand_id
1 'polypeptide(L)'
;DPNMLEDKINKYRLKGKNIKAVIGVDYAGHPADWKALRFLANKYSFQLINDNCHAMGASYFNDTKYAIKYADVVTQSYHPVKQITTGEGGAIFTNDEIIDKKVRSLRSHGIRKKNNNNLGSWYYEMHEVGFNYRITDMQAALGINQLKRLNDFVSARRKIALQYDEFFEDNQNCIIPKVSNNVKHAYHLYPLQGKFEKIKN
;
A
#
# COMPACT_ATOMS: atom_id res chain seq x y z
N ASP A 1 -5.29 -1.80 -14.83
CA ASP A 1 -6.20 -2.58 -15.67
C ASP A 1 -5.77 -4.05 -15.67
N PRO A 2 -6.60 -4.98 -15.12
CA PRO A 2 -6.27 -6.41 -15.04
C PRO A 2 -6.13 -7.09 -16.41
N ASN A 3 -6.87 -6.66 -17.43
CA ASN A 3 -6.78 -7.25 -18.77
C ASN A 3 -5.43 -6.94 -19.39
N MET A 4 -4.99 -5.68 -19.31
CA MET A 4 -3.65 -5.29 -19.79
C MET A 4 -2.53 -5.99 -19.03
N LEU A 5 -2.73 -6.26 -17.73
CA LEU A 5 -1.79 -7.04 -16.94
C LEU A 5 -1.72 -8.48 -17.46
N GLU A 6 -2.85 -9.10 -17.71
CA GLU A 6 -2.91 -10.47 -18.24
C GLU A 6 -2.23 -10.59 -19.61
N ASP A 7 -2.50 -9.66 -20.53
CA ASP A 7 -1.83 -9.60 -21.82
C ASP A 7 -0.30 -9.50 -21.68
N LYS A 8 0.14 -8.66 -20.74
CA LYS A 8 1.57 -8.49 -20.46
C LYS A 8 2.20 -9.76 -19.87
N ILE A 9 1.51 -10.44 -18.96
CA ILE A 9 1.94 -11.72 -18.40
C ILE A 9 2.11 -12.76 -19.52
N ASN A 10 1.09 -12.91 -20.37
CA ASN A 10 1.11 -13.84 -21.49
C ASN A 10 2.27 -13.55 -22.46
N LYS A 11 2.50 -12.30 -22.80
CA LYS A 11 3.63 -11.87 -23.64
C LYS A 11 5.00 -12.24 -23.06
N TYR A 12 5.18 -12.12 -21.72
CA TYR A 12 6.44 -12.50 -21.08
C TYR A 12 6.61 -14.02 -20.95
N ARG A 13 5.52 -14.75 -20.72
CA ARG A 13 5.52 -16.22 -20.69
C ARG A 13 5.90 -16.83 -22.03
N LEU A 14 5.39 -16.28 -23.14
CA LEU A 14 5.79 -16.68 -24.49
C LEU A 14 7.29 -16.50 -24.75
N LYS A 15 7.96 -15.61 -24.01
CA LYS A 15 9.41 -15.42 -24.05
C LYS A 15 10.16 -16.29 -23.02
N GLY A 16 9.52 -17.30 -22.45
CA GLY A 16 10.10 -18.18 -21.43
C GLY A 16 10.35 -17.51 -20.07
N LYS A 17 9.78 -16.30 -19.82
CA LYS A 17 9.97 -15.60 -18.55
C LYS A 17 8.86 -15.95 -17.57
N ASN A 18 9.25 -16.26 -16.33
CA ASN A 18 8.33 -16.51 -15.23
C ASN A 18 8.18 -15.26 -14.36
N ILE A 19 6.96 -14.75 -14.24
CA ILE A 19 6.63 -13.60 -13.35
C ILE A 19 6.61 -14.13 -11.91
N LYS A 20 7.43 -13.53 -11.05
CA LYS A 20 7.55 -13.92 -9.64
C LYS A 20 6.61 -13.12 -8.73
N ALA A 21 6.43 -11.85 -9.04
CA ALA A 21 5.57 -10.97 -8.26
C ALA A 21 4.95 -9.87 -9.14
N VAL A 22 3.80 -9.39 -8.70
CA VAL A 22 3.13 -8.19 -9.25
C VAL A 22 2.82 -7.25 -8.10
N ILE A 23 3.16 -5.97 -8.27
CA ILE A 23 2.81 -4.92 -7.33
C ILE A 23 1.62 -4.16 -7.87
N GLY A 24 0.48 -4.24 -7.18
CA GLY A 24 -0.67 -3.39 -7.40
C GLY A 24 -0.60 -2.18 -6.48
N VAL A 25 -0.85 -0.99 -7.03
CA VAL A 25 -0.83 0.26 -6.26
C VAL A 25 -2.25 0.77 -6.09
N ASP A 26 -2.66 1.06 -4.86
CA ASP A 26 -3.90 1.77 -4.55
C ASP A 26 -3.70 3.28 -4.75
N TYR A 27 -3.47 3.64 -6.03
CA TYR A 27 -3.06 4.98 -6.43
C TYR A 27 -4.05 6.06 -5.96
N ALA A 28 -3.51 7.17 -5.48
CA ALA A 28 -4.26 8.33 -4.96
C ALA A 28 -5.18 8.02 -3.77
N GLY A 29 -5.26 6.76 -3.32
CA GLY A 29 -6.17 6.31 -2.26
C GLY A 29 -7.40 5.56 -2.79
N HIS A 30 -7.42 5.20 -4.07
CA HIS A 30 -8.44 4.35 -4.70
C HIS A 30 -7.95 2.91 -4.73
N PRO A 31 -8.62 1.97 -4.03
CA PRO A 31 -8.35 0.54 -4.18
C PRO A 31 -8.40 0.08 -5.64
N ALA A 32 -7.38 -0.67 -6.06
CA ALA A 32 -7.38 -1.33 -7.36
C ALA A 32 -8.42 -2.47 -7.41
N ASP A 33 -8.62 -3.09 -8.56
CA ASP A 33 -9.50 -4.27 -8.66
C ASP A 33 -8.80 -5.52 -8.08
N TRP A 34 -8.80 -5.61 -6.75
CA TRP A 34 -8.11 -6.65 -6.02
C TRP A 34 -8.68 -8.05 -6.25
N LYS A 35 -9.98 -8.18 -6.58
CA LYS A 35 -10.56 -9.47 -6.95
C LYS A 35 -9.97 -10.00 -8.24
N ALA A 36 -9.91 -9.16 -9.27
CA ALA A 36 -9.32 -9.54 -10.56
C ALA A 36 -7.81 -9.79 -10.43
N LEU A 37 -7.09 -8.94 -9.67
CA LEU A 37 -5.65 -9.13 -9.45
C LEU A 37 -5.35 -10.45 -8.71
N ARG A 38 -6.12 -10.81 -7.67
CA ARG A 38 -5.98 -12.07 -6.96
C ARG A 38 -6.31 -13.27 -7.86
N PHE A 39 -7.33 -13.17 -8.69
CA PHE A 39 -7.63 -14.19 -9.68
C PHE A 39 -6.43 -14.45 -10.60
N LEU A 40 -5.82 -13.40 -11.13
CA LEU A 40 -4.63 -13.51 -11.98
C LEU A 40 -3.42 -14.07 -11.21
N ALA A 41 -3.22 -13.66 -9.96
CA ALA A 41 -2.15 -14.19 -9.13
C ALA A 41 -2.26 -15.70 -8.94
N ASN A 42 -3.46 -16.20 -8.68
CA ASN A 42 -3.72 -17.63 -8.55
C ASN A 42 -3.55 -18.36 -9.89
N LYS A 43 -4.08 -17.80 -11.00
CA LYS A 43 -3.99 -18.38 -12.35
C LYS A 43 -2.54 -18.54 -12.83
N TYR A 44 -1.69 -17.57 -12.51
CA TYR A 44 -0.32 -17.51 -13.03
C TYR A 44 0.75 -17.79 -11.97
N SER A 45 0.36 -18.09 -10.74
CA SER A 45 1.22 -18.48 -9.62
C SER A 45 2.31 -17.45 -9.29
N PHE A 46 1.94 -16.16 -9.17
CA PHE A 46 2.83 -15.10 -8.72
C PHE A 46 2.41 -14.53 -7.37
N GLN A 47 3.37 -13.95 -6.65
CA GLN A 47 3.11 -13.22 -5.40
C GLN A 47 2.44 -11.88 -5.71
N LEU A 48 1.37 -11.56 -5.03
CA LEU A 48 0.64 -10.29 -5.18
C LEU A 48 0.97 -9.35 -4.02
N ILE A 49 1.57 -8.21 -4.34
CA ILE A 49 1.93 -7.18 -3.37
C ILE A 49 1.00 -5.99 -3.52
N ASN A 50 0.44 -5.50 -2.43
CA ASN A 50 -0.32 -4.26 -2.41
C ASN A 50 0.55 -3.11 -1.88
N ASP A 51 0.88 -2.17 -2.73
CA ASP A 51 1.32 -0.85 -2.29
C ASP A 51 0.10 -0.02 -1.88
N ASN A 52 -0.24 -0.11 -0.60
CA ASN A 52 -1.37 0.58 0.02
C ASN A 52 -0.97 1.93 0.65
N CYS A 53 0.20 2.47 0.27
CA CYS A 53 0.75 3.69 0.87
C CYS A 53 -0.11 4.94 0.66
N HIS A 54 -1.08 4.93 -0.23
CA HIS A 54 -2.03 6.02 -0.45
C HIS A 54 -3.44 5.74 0.07
N ALA A 55 -3.74 4.52 0.53
CA ALA A 55 -5.12 4.08 0.71
C ALA A 55 -5.49 3.67 2.14
N MET A 56 -4.74 4.10 3.15
CA MET A 56 -5.14 3.90 4.53
C MET A 56 -6.48 4.59 4.80
N GLY A 57 -7.44 3.84 5.33
CA GLY A 57 -8.82 4.31 5.55
C GLY A 57 -9.74 4.20 4.32
N ALA A 58 -9.25 3.66 3.20
CA ALA A 58 -10.11 3.22 2.10
C ALA A 58 -10.84 1.92 2.44
N SER A 59 -11.89 1.59 1.66
CA SER A 59 -12.49 0.26 1.69
C SER A 59 -12.83 -0.23 0.28
N TYR A 60 -12.82 -1.55 0.13
CA TYR A 60 -13.18 -2.26 -1.10
C TYR A 60 -14.28 -3.27 -0.78
N PHE A 61 -15.45 -3.16 -1.44
CA PHE A 61 -16.68 -3.90 -1.07
C PHE A 61 -17.03 -3.78 0.43
N ASN A 62 -16.95 -2.56 0.99
CA ASN A 62 -17.16 -2.24 2.40
C ASN A 62 -16.19 -2.93 3.39
N ASP A 63 -15.16 -3.60 2.90
CA ASP A 63 -14.13 -4.23 3.71
C ASP A 63 -12.91 -3.30 3.83
N THR A 64 -12.57 -2.85 5.03
CA THR A 64 -11.39 -2.01 5.31
C THR A 64 -10.11 -2.82 5.41
N LYS A 65 -10.21 -4.16 5.52
CA LYS A 65 -9.08 -5.08 5.56
C LYS A 65 -8.80 -5.73 4.20
N TYR A 66 -9.40 -5.22 3.13
CA TYR A 66 -9.29 -5.78 1.79
C TYR A 66 -7.83 -5.99 1.35
N ALA A 67 -6.93 -5.07 1.71
CA ALA A 67 -5.55 -5.12 1.28
C ALA A 67 -4.89 -6.47 1.65
N ILE A 68 -4.92 -6.84 2.93
CA ILE A 68 -4.33 -8.11 3.41
C ILE A 68 -5.18 -9.34 3.09
N LYS A 69 -6.45 -9.15 2.74
CA LYS A 69 -7.33 -10.23 2.31
C LYS A 69 -7.00 -10.70 0.89
N TYR A 70 -6.61 -9.78 0.01
CA TYR A 70 -6.34 -10.08 -1.39
C TYR A 70 -4.86 -10.18 -1.73
N ALA A 71 -3.97 -9.47 -1.04
CA ALA A 71 -2.54 -9.49 -1.29
C ALA A 71 -1.79 -10.42 -0.31
N ASP A 72 -0.64 -10.95 -0.77
CA ASP A 72 0.25 -11.77 0.07
C ASP A 72 1.10 -10.88 0.99
N VAL A 73 1.40 -9.66 0.51
CA VAL A 73 2.13 -8.63 1.23
C VAL A 73 1.47 -7.27 1.00
N VAL A 74 1.35 -6.48 2.05
CA VAL A 74 0.85 -5.10 1.99
C VAL A 74 1.91 -4.17 2.56
N THR A 75 2.18 -3.07 1.86
CA THR A 75 3.05 -2.01 2.36
C THR A 75 2.26 -0.76 2.71
N GLN A 76 2.65 -0.10 3.79
CA GLN A 76 2.10 1.17 4.24
C GLN A 76 3.22 2.20 4.44
N SER A 77 2.92 3.47 4.16
CA SER A 77 3.81 4.60 4.42
C SER A 77 3.22 5.51 5.48
N TYR A 78 4.06 5.95 6.40
CA TYR A 78 3.73 6.94 7.44
C TYR A 78 4.53 8.24 7.26
N HIS A 79 4.92 8.54 6.01
CA HIS A 79 5.52 9.82 5.64
C HIS A 79 4.55 10.99 5.96
N PRO A 80 5.02 12.21 6.24
CA PRO A 80 4.18 13.35 6.68
C PRO A 80 2.98 13.69 5.80
N VAL A 81 3.04 13.45 4.49
CA VAL A 81 1.94 13.76 3.56
C VAL A 81 0.83 12.70 3.54
N LYS A 82 1.01 11.55 4.21
CA LYS A 82 0.02 10.46 4.19
C LYS A 82 -1.18 10.75 5.09
N GLN A 83 -2.14 9.82 5.12
CA GLN A 83 -3.35 9.96 5.94
C GLN A 83 -3.05 10.02 7.43
N ILE A 84 -2.02 9.31 7.88
CA ILE A 84 -1.40 9.44 9.20
C ILE A 84 0.11 9.51 9.03
N THR A 85 0.79 10.04 10.03
CA THR A 85 2.26 10.15 9.99
C THR A 85 2.93 9.70 11.29
N THR A 86 4.16 9.25 11.14
CA THR A 86 5.12 9.05 12.26
C THR A 86 6.35 9.95 12.10
N GLY A 87 6.25 11.04 11.29
CA GLY A 87 7.38 11.80 10.79
C GLY A 87 7.99 11.09 9.58
N GLU A 88 8.65 9.98 9.80
CA GLU A 88 9.03 8.97 8.81
C GLU A 88 8.67 7.60 9.36
N GLY A 89 8.33 6.66 8.49
CA GLY A 89 8.00 5.30 8.88
C GLY A 89 7.13 4.57 7.87
N GLY A 90 6.85 3.33 8.19
CA GLY A 90 5.98 2.47 7.39
C GLY A 90 5.77 1.12 8.09
N ALA A 91 4.94 0.30 7.47
CA ALA A 91 4.69 -1.07 7.93
C ALA A 91 4.56 -2.02 6.75
N ILE A 92 4.86 -3.28 7.01
CA ILE A 92 4.59 -4.41 6.14
C ILE A 92 3.63 -5.33 6.87
N PHE A 93 2.56 -5.75 6.18
CA PHE A 93 1.59 -6.72 6.69
C PHE A 93 1.61 -7.95 5.79
N THR A 94 1.58 -9.12 6.41
CA THR A 94 1.48 -10.40 5.73
C THR A 94 0.84 -11.43 6.65
N ASN A 95 0.15 -12.42 6.05
CA ASN A 95 -0.34 -13.62 6.76
C ASN A 95 0.64 -14.81 6.58
N ASP A 96 1.73 -14.64 5.83
CA ASP A 96 2.75 -15.66 5.60
C ASP A 96 3.84 -15.55 6.67
N GLU A 97 3.98 -16.59 7.50
CA GLU A 97 4.98 -16.63 8.57
C GLU A 97 6.43 -16.61 8.07
N ILE A 98 6.69 -17.14 6.88
CA ILE A 98 8.04 -17.15 6.29
C ILE A 98 8.43 -15.72 5.92
N ILE A 99 7.51 -15.00 5.27
CA ILE A 99 7.70 -13.59 4.92
C ILE A 99 7.83 -12.75 6.19
N ASP A 100 6.97 -12.94 7.19
CA ASP A 100 7.05 -12.19 8.47
C ASP A 100 8.41 -12.36 9.14
N LYS A 101 8.88 -13.62 9.30
CA LYS A 101 10.20 -13.91 9.90
C LYS A 101 11.33 -13.26 9.10
N LYS A 102 11.25 -13.29 7.76
CA LYS A 102 12.25 -12.69 6.88
C LYS A 102 12.29 -11.17 7.01
N VAL A 103 11.13 -10.52 6.97
CA VAL A 103 11.01 -9.06 7.07
C VAL A 103 11.50 -8.56 8.43
N ARG A 104 11.15 -9.25 9.53
CA ARG A 104 11.65 -8.91 10.88
C ARG A 104 13.16 -9.04 10.99
N SER A 105 13.75 -10.08 10.37
CA SER A 105 15.20 -10.23 10.31
C SER A 105 15.84 -9.08 9.54
N LEU A 106 15.40 -8.84 8.31
CA LEU A 106 15.94 -7.79 7.45
C LEU A 106 15.81 -6.39 8.04
N ARG A 107 14.68 -6.07 8.69
CA ARG A 107 14.46 -4.79 9.38
C ARG A 107 15.49 -4.51 10.47
N SER A 108 16.07 -5.57 11.07
CA SER A 108 16.94 -5.49 12.23
C SER A 108 18.30 -6.12 11.97
N HIS A 109 19.01 -5.62 10.97
CA HIS A 109 20.38 -6.01 10.58
C HIS A 109 20.58 -7.47 10.15
N GLY A 110 19.51 -8.23 9.85
CA GLY A 110 19.62 -9.67 9.59
C GLY A 110 19.94 -10.50 10.84
N ILE A 111 19.73 -9.91 12.02
CA ILE A 111 20.04 -10.54 13.30
C ILE A 111 18.88 -11.43 13.74
N ARG A 112 19.22 -12.63 14.21
CA ARG A 112 18.31 -13.53 14.90
C ARG A 112 18.83 -13.84 16.29
N LYS A 113 18.02 -13.58 17.30
CA LYS A 113 18.31 -14.05 18.66
C LYS A 113 17.98 -15.54 18.71
N LYS A 114 18.97 -16.38 18.89
CA LYS A 114 18.75 -17.76 19.35
C LYS A 114 18.64 -17.75 20.87
N ASN A 115 17.56 -18.32 21.40
CA ASN A 115 17.50 -18.67 22.83
C ASN A 115 18.46 -19.83 23.10
N ASN A 116 19.76 -19.54 23.04
CA ASN A 116 20.78 -20.52 23.38
C ASN A 116 21.17 -20.26 24.85
N ASN A 117 20.49 -20.95 25.76
CA ASN A 117 20.63 -20.78 27.20
C ASN A 117 22.06 -20.89 27.72
N ASN A 118 22.98 -21.44 26.90
CA ASN A 118 24.39 -21.68 27.28
C ASN A 118 25.32 -20.50 26.97
N LEU A 119 24.89 -19.51 26.14
CA LEU A 119 25.77 -18.41 25.68
C LEU A 119 25.43 -17.05 26.29
N GLY A 120 24.40 -16.98 27.13
CA GLY A 120 23.95 -15.74 27.77
C GLY A 120 23.02 -14.88 26.90
N SER A 121 22.31 -13.93 27.53
CA SER A 121 21.28 -13.08 26.89
C SER A 121 21.84 -12.06 25.89
N TRP A 122 23.13 -11.82 25.91
CA TRP A 122 23.84 -10.91 25.03
C TRP A 122 24.16 -11.51 23.66
N TYR A 123 24.11 -12.84 23.51
CA TYR A 123 24.52 -13.53 22.30
C TYR A 123 23.47 -13.38 21.18
N TYR A 124 23.92 -13.04 20.00
CA TYR A 124 23.12 -12.99 18.77
C TYR A 124 23.98 -13.34 17.57
N GLU A 125 23.34 -13.75 16.48
CA GLU A 125 24.01 -14.07 15.22
C GLU A 125 23.39 -13.25 14.09
N MET A 126 24.24 -12.72 13.21
CA MET A 126 23.82 -12.13 11.94
C MET A 126 23.80 -13.23 10.87
N HIS A 127 22.63 -13.57 10.36
CA HIS A 127 22.46 -14.63 9.36
C HIS A 127 22.43 -14.10 7.93
N GLU A 128 22.25 -12.80 7.74
CA GLU A 128 22.16 -12.14 6.44
C GLU A 128 22.39 -10.63 6.58
N VAL A 129 22.73 -9.98 5.48
CA VAL A 129 22.82 -8.50 5.47
C VAL A 129 21.40 -7.93 5.53
N GLY A 130 21.13 -7.12 6.54
CA GLY A 130 19.86 -6.45 6.77
C GLY A 130 20.03 -4.94 6.92
N PHE A 131 18.93 -4.28 7.29
CA PHE A 131 18.82 -2.83 7.41
C PHE A 131 18.59 -2.42 8.87
N ASN A 132 18.78 -1.14 9.17
CA ASN A 132 18.28 -0.54 10.39
C ASN A 132 16.97 0.21 10.09
N TYR A 133 15.88 -0.54 9.94
CA TYR A 133 14.55 -0.03 9.58
C TYR A 133 13.56 -0.15 10.75
N ARG A 134 14.07 -0.03 11.97
CA ARG A 134 13.22 -0.03 13.17
C ARG A 134 12.60 1.36 13.36
N ILE A 135 11.28 1.39 13.56
CA ILE A 135 10.58 2.58 14.03
C ILE A 135 10.96 2.83 15.51
N THR A 136 11.17 4.07 15.89
CA THR A 136 11.46 4.45 17.29
C THR A 136 10.17 4.51 18.10
N ASP A 137 10.29 4.44 19.44
CA ASP A 137 9.13 4.54 20.33
C ASP A 137 8.44 5.90 20.23
N MET A 138 9.18 6.98 20.01
CA MET A 138 8.61 8.31 19.77
C MET A 138 7.76 8.34 18.49
N GLN A 139 8.28 7.77 17.41
CA GLN A 139 7.53 7.64 16.15
C GLN A 139 6.29 6.76 16.32
N ALA A 140 6.42 5.65 17.03
CA ALA A 140 5.29 4.76 17.31
C ALA A 140 4.21 5.44 18.16
N ALA A 141 4.58 6.20 19.18
CA ALA A 141 3.66 6.98 20.01
C ALA A 141 2.89 8.03 19.19
N LEU A 142 3.59 8.74 18.30
CA LEU A 142 2.95 9.66 17.35
C LEU A 142 1.96 8.91 16.47
N GLY A 143 2.37 7.77 15.87
CA GLY A 143 1.54 6.96 15.00
C GLY A 143 0.27 6.44 15.68
N ILE A 144 0.36 5.98 16.93
CA ILE A 144 -0.80 5.56 17.73
C ILE A 144 -1.82 6.70 17.89
N ASN A 145 -1.34 7.91 18.18
CA ASN A 145 -2.21 9.07 18.32
C ASN A 145 -2.85 9.47 16.98
N GLN A 146 -2.08 9.49 15.91
CA GLN A 146 -2.55 9.77 14.56
C GLN A 146 -3.61 8.75 14.09
N LEU A 147 -3.37 7.45 14.37
CA LEU A 147 -4.28 6.38 13.98
C LEU A 147 -5.68 6.52 14.61
N LYS A 148 -5.77 7.02 15.85
CA LYS A 148 -7.06 7.29 16.52
C LYS A 148 -7.90 8.33 15.76
N ARG A 149 -7.27 9.21 15.00
CA ARG A 149 -7.89 10.29 14.23
C ARG A 149 -8.04 9.98 12.73
N LEU A 150 -7.66 8.78 12.30
CA LEU A 150 -7.67 8.40 10.87
C LEU A 150 -9.03 8.67 10.20
N ASN A 151 -10.12 8.29 10.86
CA ASN A 151 -11.47 8.45 10.29
C ASN A 151 -11.83 9.91 10.07
N ASP A 152 -11.44 10.80 10.98
CA ASP A 152 -11.67 12.25 10.87
C ASP A 152 -10.86 12.81 9.70
N PHE A 153 -9.60 12.43 9.59
CA PHE A 153 -8.72 12.86 8.50
C PHE A 153 -9.24 12.43 7.13
N VAL A 154 -9.64 11.16 6.99
CA VAL A 154 -10.19 10.64 5.73
C VAL A 154 -11.54 11.27 5.42
N SER A 155 -12.39 11.51 6.42
CA SER A 155 -13.67 12.21 6.24
C SER A 155 -13.47 13.65 5.75
N ALA A 156 -12.52 14.38 6.33
CA ALA A 156 -12.19 15.74 5.88
C ALA A 156 -11.70 15.76 4.42
N ARG A 157 -10.83 14.82 4.03
CA ARG A 157 -10.35 14.67 2.64
C ARG A 157 -11.49 14.39 1.67
N ARG A 158 -12.44 13.53 2.05
CA ARG A 158 -13.64 13.24 1.22
C ARG A 158 -14.52 14.48 1.04
N LYS A 159 -14.69 15.30 2.08
CA LYS A 159 -15.44 16.57 1.97
C LYS A 159 -14.77 17.56 1.01
N ILE A 160 -13.43 17.66 1.07
CA ILE A 160 -12.67 18.51 0.13
C ILE A 160 -12.79 17.97 -1.30
N ALA A 161 -12.72 16.64 -1.48
CA ALA A 161 -12.86 16.02 -2.80
C ALA A 161 -14.24 16.30 -3.42
N LEU A 162 -15.31 16.26 -2.64
CA LEU A 162 -16.65 16.63 -3.11
C LEU A 162 -16.72 18.08 -3.59
N GLN A 163 -16.07 19.02 -2.89
CA GLN A 163 -15.99 20.42 -3.34
C GLN A 163 -15.22 20.56 -4.66
N TYR A 164 -14.19 19.76 -4.87
CA TYR A 164 -13.48 19.71 -6.14
C TYR A 164 -14.33 19.08 -7.25
N ASP A 165 -15.08 18.01 -6.95
CA ASP A 165 -16.00 17.41 -7.91
C ASP A 165 -17.03 18.43 -8.37
N GLU A 166 -17.71 19.14 -7.45
CA GLU A 166 -18.66 20.20 -7.76
C GLU A 166 -18.06 21.35 -8.57
N PHE A 167 -16.81 21.75 -8.27
CA PHE A 167 -16.14 22.84 -8.99
C PHE A 167 -15.70 22.46 -10.40
N PHE A 168 -15.28 21.20 -10.61
CA PHE A 168 -14.71 20.76 -11.87
C PHE A 168 -15.68 19.95 -12.76
N GLU A 169 -16.90 19.62 -12.27
CA GLU A 169 -17.87 18.76 -12.98
C GLU A 169 -18.16 19.25 -14.39
N ASP A 170 -18.39 20.56 -14.55
CA ASP A 170 -18.72 21.16 -15.84
C ASP A 170 -17.50 21.63 -16.66
N ASN A 171 -16.29 21.40 -16.16
CA ASN A 171 -15.08 21.89 -16.82
C ASN A 171 -14.63 20.94 -17.94
N GLN A 172 -14.92 21.31 -19.18
CA GLN A 172 -14.56 20.51 -20.36
C GLN A 172 -13.05 20.33 -20.59
N ASN A 173 -12.19 21.06 -19.89
CA ASN A 173 -10.74 20.93 -19.98
C ASN A 173 -10.16 19.96 -18.93
N CYS A 174 -10.97 19.50 -17.97
CA CYS A 174 -10.56 18.61 -16.89
C CYS A 174 -11.36 17.31 -16.92
N ILE A 175 -10.70 16.24 -16.49
CA ILE A 175 -11.35 14.97 -16.15
C ILE A 175 -11.11 14.74 -14.67
N ILE A 176 -12.19 14.68 -13.91
CA ILE A 176 -12.15 14.38 -12.48
C ILE A 176 -11.92 12.88 -12.22
N PRO A 177 -11.36 12.51 -11.04
CA PRO A 177 -11.15 11.10 -10.72
C PRO A 177 -12.48 10.37 -10.56
N LYS A 178 -12.66 9.26 -11.28
CA LYS A 178 -13.84 8.40 -11.13
C LYS A 178 -13.64 7.42 -10.00
N VAL A 179 -14.59 7.36 -9.08
CA VAL A 179 -14.61 6.39 -7.98
C VAL A 179 -15.54 5.23 -8.34
N SER A 180 -15.04 4.01 -8.24
CA SER A 180 -15.84 2.79 -8.49
C SER A 180 -16.90 2.59 -7.41
N ASN A 181 -18.08 2.08 -7.75
CA ASN A 181 -19.22 1.93 -6.84
C ASN A 181 -18.93 1.09 -5.58
N ASN A 182 -17.96 0.16 -5.68
CA ASN A 182 -17.58 -0.75 -4.58
C ASN A 182 -16.40 -0.23 -3.75
N VAL A 183 -16.01 1.05 -3.92
CA VAL A 183 -14.84 1.65 -3.31
C VAL A 183 -15.24 2.85 -2.46
N LYS A 184 -14.70 2.92 -1.25
CA LYS A 184 -14.63 4.17 -0.49
C LYS A 184 -13.21 4.72 -0.59
N HIS A 185 -13.01 5.77 -1.35
CA HIS A 185 -11.73 6.39 -1.65
C HIS A 185 -11.15 7.09 -0.40
N ALA A 186 -9.84 6.98 -0.15
CA ALA A 186 -9.16 7.67 0.96
C ALA A 186 -8.67 9.08 0.59
N TYR A 187 -8.66 9.43 -0.68
CA TYR A 187 -8.23 10.74 -1.22
C TYR A 187 -6.90 11.22 -0.64
N HIS A 188 -5.87 10.39 -0.83
CA HIS A 188 -4.50 10.88 -0.60
C HIS A 188 -4.16 12.00 -1.59
N LEU A 189 -4.52 11.81 -2.84
CA LEU A 189 -4.44 12.78 -3.92
C LEU A 189 -5.80 12.93 -4.60
N TYR A 190 -6.00 14.07 -5.25
CA TYR A 190 -7.10 14.34 -6.17
C TYR A 190 -6.50 14.57 -7.56
N PRO A 191 -6.27 13.52 -8.38
CA PRO A 191 -5.59 13.64 -9.66
C PRO A 191 -6.54 14.16 -10.73
N LEU A 192 -6.36 15.40 -11.14
CA LEU A 192 -7.01 15.94 -12.33
C LEU A 192 -6.24 15.53 -13.58
N GLN A 193 -6.96 15.11 -14.63
CA GLN A 193 -6.40 14.90 -15.95
C GLN A 193 -6.95 15.97 -16.91
N GLY A 194 -6.13 16.43 -17.85
CA GLY A 194 -6.57 17.45 -18.81
C GLY A 194 -5.44 18.06 -19.59
N LYS A 195 -5.77 19.09 -20.38
CA LYS A 195 -4.79 19.89 -21.12
C LYS A 195 -4.23 20.95 -20.19
N PHE A 196 -3.16 20.62 -19.47
CA PHE A 196 -2.56 21.48 -18.43
C PHE A 196 -2.19 22.90 -18.91
N GLU A 197 -1.85 23.07 -20.19
CA GLU A 197 -1.59 24.38 -20.77
C GLU A 197 -2.80 25.34 -20.68
N LYS A 198 -4.02 24.78 -20.62
CA LYS A 198 -5.28 25.55 -20.48
C LYS A 198 -5.76 25.69 -19.04
N ILE A 199 -5.16 24.98 -18.08
CA ILE A 199 -5.57 25.01 -16.67
C ILE A 199 -4.73 26.02 -15.87
N LYS A 200 -3.56 26.44 -16.39
CA LYS A 200 -2.66 27.42 -15.75
C LYS A 200 -3.11 28.87 -15.90
N ASN A 201 -4.11 29.16 -16.70
CA ASN A 201 -4.69 30.49 -16.89
C ASN A 201 -6.12 30.51 -16.33
#